data_e256e4ee911c2fa5205e033e031c3406
#
_entry.id   e256e4ee911c2fa5205e033e031c3406
#
_cell.length_a   1.000
_cell.length_b   1.000
_cell.length_c   1.000
_cell.angle_alpha   90.00
_cell.angle_beta   90.00
_cell.angle_gamma   90.00
#
_symmetry.space_group_name_H-M   'P 1'
#
loop_
_entity.id
_entity.type
_entity.pdbx_description
1 polymer ?
#
loop_
_entity_poly.entity_id
_entity_poly.type
_entity_poly.pdbx_seq_one_letter_code
_entity_poly.pdbx_strand_id
1 'polypeptide(L)'
;MTNNFDFAVVGGGLFGSAATRHLATQGKNVVLFAPEEPTDVTSHDGVFASHYDEARITRILDVDELWSDLARSSISSYKQIENDSGINFHYSTRYLFLCHEEIDSINASARVGEAHNVAFELLDRNALTERMPFLDIKSGEKALLEPPPAGYVNPRALVRAQLKCAKSKGGHLINQMVSKVEEMPEGVRIITSTGENYFANNVLLATSIHTNNLIDSPLDLTINGALIVFAKLSDSLIESLSGMPSISHRPASGINSYLLPPVTYPNGATYIKIGLSNSTRTLREDKEVREWFRAGSDPNEEQIAKDAMTGLIPSLKNQPMHFETCATTHTASGYPYIGKISNRIHVCVGGNGYGAKSSDEIGRLGASVLQGEAIDERFKPRFIE
;
A
#
# COMPACT_ATOMS: atom_id res chain seq x y z
N MET A 1 -17.21 -13.50 27.35
CA MET A 1 -17.29 -13.38 25.89
C MET A 1 -16.78 -14.71 25.34
N THR A 2 -17.45 -15.28 24.35
CA THR A 2 -16.98 -16.52 23.71
C THR A 2 -15.73 -16.19 22.90
N ASN A 3 -14.59 -16.80 23.26
CA ASN A 3 -13.31 -16.62 22.55
C ASN A 3 -13.23 -17.49 21.27
N ASN A 4 -14.37 -17.91 20.72
CA ASN A 4 -14.47 -18.80 19.56
C ASN A 4 -15.08 -18.07 18.36
N PHE A 5 -14.38 -18.12 17.21
CA PHE A 5 -14.76 -17.48 15.96
C PHE A 5 -14.75 -18.48 14.81
N ASP A 6 -15.50 -18.20 13.75
CA ASP A 6 -15.38 -18.97 12.51
C ASP A 6 -14.07 -18.62 11.82
N PHE A 7 -13.76 -17.33 11.78
CA PHE A 7 -12.59 -16.79 11.10
C PHE A 7 -11.82 -15.80 11.98
N ALA A 8 -10.51 -15.87 11.94
CA ALA A 8 -9.65 -14.86 12.51
C ALA A 8 -8.72 -14.29 11.43
N VAL A 9 -8.53 -12.98 11.49
CA VAL A 9 -7.55 -12.26 10.68
C VAL A 9 -6.49 -11.71 11.62
N VAL A 10 -5.22 -11.96 11.34
CA VAL A 10 -4.09 -11.42 12.08
C VAL A 10 -3.39 -10.38 11.23
N GLY A 11 -3.32 -9.14 11.74
CA GLY A 11 -2.75 -8.00 11.04
C GLY A 11 -3.82 -7.05 10.45
N GLY A 12 -3.95 -5.86 11.04
CA GLY A 12 -4.96 -4.84 10.68
C GLY A 12 -4.46 -3.81 9.67
N GLY A 13 -3.47 -4.15 8.85
CA GLY A 13 -3.03 -3.32 7.73
C GLY A 13 -4.05 -3.28 6.60
N LEU A 14 -3.63 -2.78 5.44
CA LEU A 14 -4.50 -2.59 4.28
C LEU A 14 -5.23 -3.88 3.85
N PHE A 15 -4.54 -5.03 3.82
CA PHE A 15 -5.15 -6.28 3.36
C PHE A 15 -6.06 -6.90 4.42
N GLY A 16 -5.58 -6.96 5.68
CA GLY A 16 -6.35 -7.60 6.74
C GLY A 16 -7.60 -6.82 7.15
N SER A 17 -7.55 -5.48 7.14
CA SER A 17 -8.75 -4.66 7.37
C SER A 17 -9.80 -4.85 6.28
N ALA A 18 -9.36 -4.94 5.01
CA ALA A 18 -10.25 -5.22 3.88
C ALA A 18 -10.84 -6.64 3.98
N ALA A 19 -10.01 -7.67 4.23
CA ALA A 19 -10.50 -9.04 4.40
C ALA A 19 -11.54 -9.14 5.52
N THR A 20 -11.29 -8.49 6.66
CA THR A 20 -12.23 -8.46 7.79
C THR A 20 -13.55 -7.78 7.41
N ARG A 21 -13.51 -6.66 6.66
CA ARG A 21 -14.73 -6.01 6.18
C ARG A 21 -15.52 -6.92 5.24
N HIS A 22 -14.85 -7.60 4.31
CA HIS A 22 -15.52 -8.52 3.39
C HIS A 22 -16.20 -9.67 4.13
N LEU A 23 -15.53 -10.33 5.08
CA LEU A 23 -16.10 -11.39 5.91
C LEU A 23 -17.29 -10.90 6.74
N ALA A 24 -17.13 -9.76 7.44
CA ALA A 24 -18.20 -9.19 8.26
C ALA A 24 -19.42 -8.77 7.42
N THR A 25 -19.22 -8.23 6.21
CA THR A 25 -20.29 -7.87 5.28
C THR A 25 -21.10 -9.09 4.82
N GLN A 26 -20.46 -10.25 4.75
CA GLN A 26 -21.10 -11.54 4.46
C GLN A 26 -21.75 -12.18 5.70
N GLY A 27 -21.77 -11.49 6.85
CA GLY A 27 -22.37 -11.98 8.09
C GLY A 27 -21.55 -13.07 8.79
N LYS A 28 -20.25 -13.19 8.50
CA LYS A 28 -19.39 -14.20 9.14
C LYS A 28 -18.98 -13.75 10.54
N ASN A 29 -18.86 -14.72 11.47
CA ASN A 29 -18.33 -14.50 12.79
C ASN A 29 -16.79 -14.38 12.69
N VAL A 30 -16.29 -13.15 12.53
CA VAL A 30 -14.89 -12.84 12.30
C VAL A 30 -14.31 -11.94 13.37
N VAL A 31 -13.06 -12.23 13.77
CA VAL A 31 -12.24 -11.38 14.62
C VAL A 31 -10.97 -10.94 13.92
N LEU A 32 -10.59 -9.68 14.11
CA LEU A 32 -9.31 -9.12 13.69
C LEU A 32 -8.44 -8.83 14.91
N PHE A 33 -7.19 -9.28 14.86
CA PHE A 33 -6.15 -8.94 15.82
C PHE A 33 -5.18 -7.94 15.19
N ALA A 34 -5.11 -6.75 15.76
CA ALA A 34 -4.19 -5.71 15.31
C ALA A 34 -3.88 -4.75 16.46
N PRO A 35 -2.60 -4.50 16.78
CA PRO A 35 -2.26 -3.39 17.65
C PRO A 35 -2.58 -2.05 16.98
N GLU A 36 -2.75 -1.03 17.78
CA GLU A 36 -2.89 0.35 17.28
C GLU A 36 -1.58 0.86 16.70
N GLU A 37 -1.68 1.87 15.83
CA GLU A 37 -0.50 2.59 15.33
C GLU A 37 0.22 3.26 16.52
N PRO A 38 1.56 3.12 16.62
CA PRO A 38 2.29 3.72 17.73
C PRO A 38 2.21 5.25 17.68
N THR A 39 1.94 5.86 18.85
CA THR A 39 1.96 7.32 18.99
C THR A 39 3.37 7.90 19.02
N ASP A 40 4.33 7.12 19.50
CA ASP A 40 5.76 7.43 19.48
C ASP A 40 6.53 6.30 18.77
N VAL A 41 6.92 6.59 17.52
CA VAL A 41 7.68 5.65 16.68
C VAL A 41 9.07 5.38 17.27
N THR A 42 9.69 6.36 17.92
CA THR A 42 11.09 6.29 18.37
C THR A 42 11.30 5.31 19.52
N SER A 43 10.31 5.14 20.39
CA SER A 43 10.35 4.24 21.54
C SER A 43 9.54 2.94 21.35
N HIS A 44 8.83 2.79 20.22
CA HIS A 44 7.95 1.65 20.00
C HIS A 44 8.71 0.32 19.83
N ASP A 45 8.38 -0.69 20.64
CA ASP A 45 8.99 -2.03 20.61
C ASP A 45 8.13 -3.10 19.95
N GLY A 46 6.92 -2.75 19.51
CA GLY A 46 5.99 -3.65 18.87
C GLY A 46 6.23 -3.79 17.35
N VAL A 47 5.17 -4.12 16.65
CA VAL A 47 5.17 -4.29 15.20
C VAL A 47 4.90 -2.96 14.49
N PHE A 48 5.50 -2.80 13.33
CA PHE A 48 5.26 -1.66 12.44
C PHE A 48 4.47 -2.09 11.22
N ALA A 49 3.71 -1.16 10.64
CA ALA A 49 2.95 -1.42 9.43
C ALA A 49 3.31 -0.46 8.30
N SER A 50 3.22 -0.94 7.07
CA SER A 50 3.61 -0.20 5.87
C SER A 50 2.60 0.90 5.48
N HIS A 51 1.46 1.00 6.16
CA HIS A 51 0.39 1.94 5.82
C HIS A 51 0.41 3.26 6.62
N TYR A 52 1.39 3.47 7.47
CA TYR A 52 1.51 4.67 8.29
C TYR A 52 1.90 5.89 7.46
N ASP A 53 0.94 6.43 6.73
CA ASP A 53 1.11 7.60 5.85
C ASP A 53 -0.26 8.22 5.48
N GLU A 54 -0.23 9.45 4.91
CA GLU A 54 -1.43 10.18 4.49
C GLU A 54 -1.69 10.08 2.98
N ALA A 55 -0.74 9.57 2.17
CA ALA A 55 -0.95 9.47 0.73
C ALA A 55 -0.16 8.34 0.09
N ARG A 56 -0.82 7.56 -0.76
CA ARG A 56 -0.25 6.56 -1.68
C ARG A 56 -0.93 6.69 -3.03
N ILE A 57 -0.18 6.58 -4.12
CA ILE A 57 -0.73 6.66 -5.48
C ILE A 57 -1.82 5.60 -5.67
N THR A 58 -2.94 6.01 -6.27
CA THR A 58 -3.96 5.11 -6.80
C THR A 58 -4.18 5.39 -8.29
N ARG A 59 -4.20 4.34 -9.09
CA ARG A 59 -4.31 4.37 -10.54
C ARG A 59 -4.71 3.01 -11.08
N ILE A 60 -5.32 2.97 -12.24
CA ILE A 60 -5.61 1.73 -12.96
C ILE A 60 -4.50 1.42 -13.96
N LEU A 61 -3.99 2.43 -14.66
CA LEU A 61 -2.85 2.25 -15.58
C LEU A 61 -1.66 1.60 -14.89
N ASP A 62 -1.20 0.50 -15.45
CA ASP A 62 -0.01 -0.22 -15.00
C ASP A 62 0.69 -0.85 -16.21
N VAL A 63 1.94 -1.28 -16.04
CA VAL A 63 2.67 -2.08 -17.04
C VAL A 63 2.28 -3.56 -16.99
N ASP A 64 1.58 -3.97 -15.95
CA ASP A 64 1.13 -5.34 -15.68
C ASP A 64 -0.39 -5.40 -15.55
N GLU A 65 -1.01 -6.32 -16.30
CA GLU A 65 -2.47 -6.48 -16.38
C GLU A 65 -3.09 -6.88 -15.02
N LEU A 66 -2.43 -7.75 -14.26
CA LEU A 66 -2.98 -8.20 -12.97
C LEU A 66 -2.99 -7.07 -11.95
N TRP A 67 -1.90 -6.28 -11.88
CA TRP A 67 -1.88 -5.11 -10.99
C TRP A 67 -2.88 -4.02 -11.42
N SER A 68 -3.18 -3.91 -12.73
CA SER A 68 -4.25 -3.06 -13.25
C SER A 68 -5.64 -3.56 -12.81
N ASP A 69 -5.90 -4.86 -12.93
CA ASP A 69 -7.17 -5.48 -12.53
C ASP A 69 -7.44 -5.37 -11.03
N LEU A 70 -6.44 -5.68 -10.20
CA LEU A 70 -6.53 -5.55 -8.75
C LEU A 70 -6.82 -4.10 -8.33
N ALA A 71 -6.16 -3.14 -8.98
CA ALA A 71 -6.38 -1.71 -8.72
C ALA A 71 -7.79 -1.28 -9.15
N ARG A 72 -8.23 -1.67 -10.35
CA ARG A 72 -9.56 -1.33 -10.88
C ARG A 72 -10.67 -1.86 -9.98
N SER A 73 -10.58 -3.13 -9.57
CA SER A 73 -11.55 -3.73 -8.65
C SER A 73 -11.58 -2.99 -7.31
N SER A 74 -10.42 -2.66 -6.75
CA SER A 74 -10.34 -1.90 -5.49
C SER A 74 -10.94 -0.49 -5.62
N ILE A 75 -10.55 0.26 -6.66
CA ILE A 75 -11.02 1.64 -6.89
C ILE A 75 -12.54 1.67 -7.09
N SER A 76 -13.13 0.67 -7.72
CA SER A 76 -14.59 0.58 -7.93
C SER A 76 -15.38 0.51 -6.62
N SER A 77 -14.76 0.03 -5.54
CA SER A 77 -15.37 -0.11 -4.21
C SER A 77 -15.19 1.13 -3.32
N TYR A 78 -14.26 2.03 -3.64
CA TYR A 78 -13.87 3.13 -2.74
C TYR A 78 -15.05 4.01 -2.34
N LYS A 79 -15.87 4.42 -3.31
CA LYS A 79 -17.02 5.30 -3.03
C LYS A 79 -18.04 4.67 -2.07
N GLN A 80 -18.26 3.35 -2.21
CA GLN A 80 -19.15 2.62 -1.30
C GLN A 80 -18.56 2.55 0.10
N ILE A 81 -17.25 2.28 0.22
CA ILE A 81 -16.56 2.21 1.52
C ILE A 81 -16.58 3.59 2.22
N GLU A 82 -16.36 4.69 1.48
CA GLU A 82 -16.48 6.06 2.00
C GLU A 82 -17.89 6.35 2.51
N ASN A 83 -18.91 6.01 1.73
CA ASN A 83 -20.30 6.20 2.11
C ASN A 83 -20.68 5.39 3.36
N ASP A 84 -20.32 4.13 3.41
CA ASP A 84 -20.66 3.23 4.52
C ASP A 84 -19.92 3.60 5.82
N SER A 85 -18.68 4.06 5.68
CA SER A 85 -17.86 4.45 6.83
C SER A 85 -18.06 5.90 7.26
N GLY A 86 -18.46 6.79 6.35
CA GLY A 86 -18.41 8.23 6.55
C GLY A 86 -16.99 8.80 6.67
N ILE A 87 -15.97 8.08 6.15
CA ILE A 87 -14.56 8.49 6.17
C ILE A 87 -14.09 8.63 4.74
N ASN A 88 -13.68 9.86 4.36
CA ASN A 88 -13.06 10.10 3.07
C ASN A 88 -11.59 9.66 3.12
N PHE A 89 -11.16 8.92 2.11
CA PHE A 89 -9.78 8.44 1.98
C PHE A 89 -9.27 8.46 0.55
N HIS A 90 -10.13 8.68 -0.45
CA HIS A 90 -9.78 8.69 -1.86
C HIS A 90 -9.87 10.10 -2.45
N TYR A 91 -8.82 10.53 -3.13
CA TYR A 91 -8.69 11.86 -3.72
C TYR A 91 -8.33 11.74 -5.20
N SER A 92 -9.27 12.10 -6.06
CA SER A 92 -9.18 11.96 -7.52
C SER A 92 -8.39 13.13 -8.14
N THR A 93 -7.08 13.13 -7.97
CA THR A 93 -6.17 14.20 -8.44
C THR A 93 -5.55 13.92 -9.80
N ARG A 94 -5.96 12.88 -10.51
CA ARG A 94 -5.33 12.34 -11.72
C ARG A 94 -4.00 11.63 -11.40
N TYR A 95 -3.47 10.92 -12.40
CA TYR A 95 -2.17 10.27 -12.33
C TYR A 95 -1.37 10.53 -13.61
N LEU A 96 -0.11 10.90 -13.45
CA LEU A 96 0.85 11.11 -14.52
C LEU A 96 1.93 10.03 -14.47
N PHE A 97 2.05 9.25 -15.54
CA PHE A 97 3.19 8.37 -15.74
C PHE A 97 4.18 9.04 -16.69
N LEU A 98 5.19 9.71 -16.13
CA LEU A 98 6.25 10.40 -16.84
C LEU A 98 7.43 9.45 -17.08
N CYS A 99 7.88 9.31 -18.32
CA CYS A 99 8.89 8.32 -18.68
C CYS A 99 9.73 8.78 -19.86
N HIS A 100 11.01 8.45 -19.84
CA HIS A 100 11.88 8.66 -21.01
C HIS A 100 11.50 7.69 -22.14
N GLU A 101 11.51 8.17 -23.39
CA GLU A 101 11.01 7.44 -24.56
C GLU A 101 11.75 6.15 -24.89
N GLU A 102 13.03 6.02 -24.49
CA GLU A 102 13.81 4.80 -24.64
C GLU A 102 13.36 3.66 -23.70
N ILE A 103 12.48 3.94 -22.73
CA ILE A 103 11.96 2.96 -21.80
C ILE A 103 10.58 2.51 -22.28
N ASP A 104 10.40 1.24 -22.63
CA ASP A 104 9.13 0.71 -23.18
C ASP A 104 7.92 0.74 -22.21
N SER A 105 8.12 1.18 -20.99
CA SER A 105 7.06 1.17 -19.97
C SER A 105 5.81 1.99 -20.34
N ILE A 106 5.97 3.10 -21.09
CA ILE A 106 4.82 3.88 -21.57
C ILE A 106 3.97 3.05 -22.53
N ASN A 107 4.60 2.41 -23.52
CA ASN A 107 3.88 1.60 -24.49
C ASN A 107 3.24 0.38 -23.83
N ALA A 108 3.94 -0.25 -22.88
CA ALA A 108 3.38 -1.35 -22.09
C ALA A 108 2.14 -0.90 -21.30
N SER A 109 2.23 0.25 -20.60
CA SER A 109 1.10 0.78 -19.84
C SER A 109 -0.07 1.21 -20.75
N ALA A 110 0.21 1.77 -21.92
CA ALA A 110 -0.83 2.12 -22.90
C ALA A 110 -1.57 0.86 -23.41
N ARG A 111 -0.83 -0.20 -23.77
CA ARG A 111 -1.42 -1.48 -24.19
C ARG A 111 -2.36 -2.07 -23.11
N VAL A 112 -1.92 -2.06 -21.84
CA VAL A 112 -2.77 -2.52 -20.73
C VAL A 112 -3.99 -1.61 -20.56
N GLY A 113 -3.80 -0.29 -20.66
CA GLY A 113 -4.89 0.68 -20.59
C GLY A 113 -5.95 0.45 -21.69
N GLU A 114 -5.52 0.25 -22.93
CA GLU A 114 -6.40 -0.05 -24.06
C GLU A 114 -7.16 -1.38 -23.86
N ALA A 115 -6.45 -2.44 -23.46
CA ALA A 115 -7.05 -3.75 -23.21
C ALA A 115 -8.13 -3.72 -22.09
N HIS A 116 -7.97 -2.83 -21.15
CA HIS A 116 -8.89 -2.66 -20.01
C HIS A 116 -9.86 -1.47 -20.17
N ASN A 117 -9.89 -0.80 -21.32
CA ASN A 117 -10.71 0.39 -21.57
C ASN A 117 -10.50 1.49 -20.50
N VAL A 118 -9.26 1.71 -20.09
CA VAL A 118 -8.89 2.81 -19.19
C VAL A 118 -8.69 4.06 -20.02
N ALA A 119 -9.36 5.15 -19.68
CA ALA A 119 -9.14 6.43 -20.35
C ALA A 119 -7.74 6.97 -19.98
N PHE A 120 -7.01 7.43 -20.98
CA PHE A 120 -5.74 8.15 -20.79
C PHE A 120 -5.44 9.05 -21.98
N GLU A 121 -4.56 10.02 -21.76
CA GLU A 121 -4.00 10.87 -22.80
C GLU A 121 -2.49 10.63 -22.89
N LEU A 122 -1.96 10.50 -24.10
CA LEU A 122 -0.51 10.54 -24.35
C LEU A 122 -0.10 12.01 -24.54
N LEU A 123 0.81 12.48 -23.68
CA LEU A 123 1.32 13.84 -23.71
C LEU A 123 2.80 13.84 -24.12
N ASP A 124 3.12 14.63 -25.14
CA ASP A 124 4.50 14.94 -25.50
C ASP A 124 5.08 16.03 -24.57
N ARG A 125 6.36 16.34 -24.77
CA ARG A 125 7.06 17.36 -23.98
C ARG A 125 6.39 18.74 -24.05
N ASN A 126 5.89 19.15 -25.23
CA ASN A 126 5.28 20.46 -25.40
C ASN A 126 3.97 20.56 -24.62
N ALA A 127 3.10 19.58 -24.78
CA ALA A 127 1.84 19.48 -24.03
C ALA A 127 2.07 19.40 -22.51
N LEU A 128 3.12 18.68 -22.05
CA LEU A 128 3.50 18.62 -20.64
C LEU A 128 3.95 19.98 -20.11
N THR A 129 4.82 20.68 -20.84
CA THR A 129 5.34 21.99 -20.44
C THR A 129 4.22 23.05 -20.36
N GLU A 130 3.27 23.00 -21.27
CA GLU A 130 2.12 23.91 -21.28
C GLU A 130 1.16 23.63 -20.13
N ARG A 131 0.82 22.34 -19.90
CA ARG A 131 -0.21 21.95 -18.92
C ARG A 131 0.30 21.83 -17.49
N MET A 132 1.61 21.63 -17.31
CA MET A 132 2.27 21.41 -16.02
C MET A 132 3.57 22.24 -15.93
N PRO A 133 3.48 23.58 -15.98
CA PRO A 133 4.65 24.47 -16.04
C PRO A 133 5.54 24.42 -14.79
N PHE A 134 5.07 23.80 -13.71
CA PHE A 134 5.85 23.54 -12.49
C PHE A 134 6.83 22.36 -12.63
N LEU A 135 6.70 21.53 -13.67
CA LEU A 135 7.60 20.40 -13.95
C LEU A 135 8.71 20.82 -14.90
N ASP A 136 9.94 20.45 -14.57
CA ASP A 136 11.08 20.57 -15.50
C ASP A 136 11.20 19.30 -16.36
N ILE A 137 10.49 19.28 -17.49
CA ILE A 137 10.42 18.13 -18.40
C ILE A 137 11.69 18.06 -19.24
N LYS A 138 12.42 16.95 -19.14
CA LYS A 138 13.67 16.74 -19.88
C LYS A 138 13.43 16.33 -21.33
N SER A 139 14.48 16.44 -22.17
CA SER A 139 14.43 15.95 -23.55
C SER A 139 14.16 14.44 -23.57
N GLY A 140 13.33 13.97 -24.49
CA GLY A 140 12.93 12.57 -24.62
C GLY A 140 11.88 12.10 -23.61
N GLU A 141 11.40 12.97 -22.72
CA GLU A 141 10.31 12.60 -21.80
C GLU A 141 8.93 12.82 -22.43
N LYS A 142 8.05 11.86 -22.23
CA LYS A 142 6.63 11.85 -22.55
C LYS A 142 5.84 11.23 -21.41
N ALA A 143 4.53 11.40 -21.41
CA ALA A 143 3.71 10.86 -20.30
C ALA A 143 2.37 10.30 -20.78
N LEU A 144 1.82 9.38 -19.95
CA LEU A 144 0.41 9.04 -19.94
C LEU A 144 -0.26 9.77 -18.78
N LEU A 145 -1.35 10.48 -19.07
CA LEU A 145 -2.18 11.14 -18.06
C LEU A 145 -3.49 10.37 -17.92
N GLU A 146 -3.68 9.72 -16.76
CA GLU A 146 -4.92 9.05 -16.40
C GLU A 146 -5.84 10.05 -15.67
N PRO A 147 -7.09 10.24 -16.15
CA PRO A 147 -8.07 11.12 -15.50
C PRO A 147 -8.59 10.51 -14.19
N PRO A 148 -9.46 11.23 -13.44
CA PRO A 148 -10.22 10.62 -12.36
C PRO A 148 -10.90 9.32 -12.81
N PRO A 149 -10.92 8.26 -11.96
CA PRO A 149 -10.68 8.28 -10.50
C PRO A 149 -9.23 8.13 -10.06
N ALA A 150 -8.25 8.20 -10.97
CA ALA A 150 -6.84 8.16 -10.56
C ALA A 150 -6.44 9.35 -9.66
N GLY A 151 -5.48 9.11 -8.76
CA GLY A 151 -5.02 10.11 -7.80
C GLY A 151 -4.24 9.50 -6.66
N TYR A 152 -4.73 9.67 -5.41
CA TYR A 152 -4.14 9.02 -4.24
C TYR A 152 -5.19 8.56 -3.23
N VAL A 153 -4.79 7.61 -2.40
CA VAL A 153 -5.53 7.20 -1.21
C VAL A 153 -4.75 7.61 0.05
N ASN A 154 -5.48 7.99 1.09
CA ASN A 154 -4.94 8.08 2.45
C ASN A 154 -5.01 6.68 3.08
N PRO A 155 -3.90 5.95 3.23
CA PRO A 155 -3.94 4.56 3.69
C PRO A 155 -4.36 4.42 5.15
N ARG A 156 -4.02 5.39 6.03
CA ARG A 156 -4.53 5.41 7.41
C ARG A 156 -6.05 5.56 7.45
N ALA A 157 -6.59 6.48 6.66
CA ALA A 157 -8.03 6.70 6.57
C ALA A 157 -8.75 5.49 5.94
N LEU A 158 -8.15 4.87 4.91
CA LEU A 158 -8.70 3.65 4.28
C LEU A 158 -8.78 2.49 5.29
N VAL A 159 -7.73 2.23 6.07
CA VAL A 159 -7.76 1.22 7.13
C VAL A 159 -8.86 1.53 8.14
N ARG A 160 -8.95 2.78 8.63
CA ARG A 160 -10.02 3.18 9.56
C ARG A 160 -11.42 3.00 8.96
N ALA A 161 -11.60 3.31 7.68
CA ALA A 161 -12.87 3.12 6.96
C ALA A 161 -13.26 1.64 6.89
N GLN A 162 -12.33 0.80 6.47
CA GLN A 162 -12.52 -0.66 6.42
C GLN A 162 -12.91 -1.23 7.79
N LEU A 163 -12.18 -0.86 8.86
CA LEU A 163 -12.44 -1.34 10.22
C LEU A 163 -13.79 -0.84 10.76
N LYS A 164 -14.15 0.41 10.46
CA LYS A 164 -15.46 0.96 10.87
C LYS A 164 -16.61 0.21 10.17
N CYS A 165 -16.48 -0.07 8.87
CA CYS A 165 -17.44 -0.88 8.14
C CYS A 165 -17.52 -2.31 8.71
N ALA A 166 -16.37 -2.96 8.97
CA ALA A 166 -16.34 -4.30 9.56
C ALA A 166 -17.07 -4.33 10.90
N LYS A 167 -16.77 -3.37 11.80
CA LYS A 167 -17.41 -3.26 13.11
C LYS A 167 -18.93 -3.04 13.02
N SER A 168 -19.40 -2.19 12.09
CA SER A 168 -20.83 -1.94 11.89
C SER A 168 -21.61 -3.18 11.39
N LYS A 169 -20.90 -4.16 10.82
CA LYS A 169 -21.43 -5.44 10.33
C LYS A 169 -21.20 -6.61 11.30
N GLY A 170 -20.78 -6.32 12.55
CA GLY A 170 -20.60 -7.33 13.59
C GLY A 170 -19.20 -7.96 13.67
N GLY A 171 -18.24 -7.47 12.90
CA GLY A 171 -16.82 -7.87 13.03
C GLY A 171 -16.23 -7.44 14.38
N HIS A 172 -15.47 -8.34 14.99
CA HIS A 172 -14.79 -8.12 16.26
C HIS A 172 -13.37 -7.59 16.04
N LEU A 173 -12.96 -6.60 16.84
CA LEU A 173 -11.61 -6.02 16.78
C LEU A 173 -10.94 -6.18 18.14
N ILE A 174 -9.73 -6.74 18.16
CA ILE A 174 -8.90 -6.92 19.35
C ILE A 174 -7.58 -6.19 19.12
N ASN A 175 -7.37 -5.11 19.88
CA ASN A 175 -6.20 -4.23 19.74
C ASN A 175 -4.98 -4.85 20.45
N GLN A 176 -4.59 -6.05 20.02
CA GLN A 176 -3.45 -6.78 20.58
C GLN A 176 -2.59 -7.37 19.48
N MET A 177 -1.29 -7.41 19.72
CA MET A 177 -0.35 -8.14 18.88
C MET A 177 -0.51 -9.64 19.13
N VAL A 178 -0.53 -10.44 18.06
CA VAL A 178 -0.45 -11.89 18.13
C VAL A 178 1.02 -12.30 18.20
N SER A 179 1.36 -13.11 19.18
CA SER A 179 2.70 -13.65 19.40
C SER A 179 2.88 -15.06 18.83
N LYS A 180 1.77 -15.82 18.71
CA LYS A 180 1.80 -17.20 18.20
C LYS A 180 0.47 -17.61 17.60
N VAL A 181 0.54 -18.44 16.56
CA VAL A 181 -0.60 -19.11 15.93
C VAL A 181 -0.28 -20.59 15.88
N GLU A 182 -1.17 -21.43 16.44
CA GLU A 182 -0.97 -22.87 16.55
C GLU A 182 -2.15 -23.61 15.93
N GLU A 183 -1.90 -24.37 14.88
CA GLU A 183 -2.91 -25.25 14.29
C GLU A 183 -3.14 -26.46 15.18
N MET A 184 -4.41 -26.77 15.42
CA MET A 184 -4.88 -27.87 16.24
C MET A 184 -5.88 -28.73 15.43
N PRO A 185 -6.18 -29.97 15.83
CA PRO A 185 -7.11 -30.81 15.09
C PRO A 185 -8.48 -30.16 14.86
N GLU A 186 -8.98 -29.39 15.83
CA GLU A 186 -10.33 -28.81 15.82
C GLU A 186 -10.38 -27.31 15.44
N GLY A 187 -9.23 -26.67 15.17
CA GLY A 187 -9.18 -25.25 14.88
C GLY A 187 -7.76 -24.68 14.99
N VAL A 188 -7.67 -23.39 15.21
CA VAL A 188 -6.43 -22.67 15.40
C VAL A 188 -6.49 -21.90 16.71
N ARG A 189 -5.47 -22.07 17.53
CA ARG A 189 -5.26 -21.27 18.76
C ARG A 189 -4.42 -20.05 18.41
N ILE A 190 -4.89 -18.89 18.80
CA ILE A 190 -4.25 -17.60 18.61
C ILE A 190 -3.86 -17.08 19.99
N ILE A 191 -2.58 -16.82 20.21
CA ILE A 191 -2.03 -16.34 21.47
C ILE A 191 -1.55 -14.91 21.26
N THR A 192 -2.05 -14.00 22.09
CA THR A 192 -1.64 -12.60 22.05
C THR A 192 -0.37 -12.37 22.85
N SER A 193 0.26 -11.23 22.68
CA SER A 193 1.45 -10.83 23.45
C SER A 193 1.19 -10.66 24.95
N THR A 194 -0.08 -10.52 25.36
CA THR A 194 -0.50 -10.48 26.77
C THR A 194 -0.77 -11.88 27.35
N GLY A 195 -0.67 -12.94 26.53
CA GLY A 195 -0.91 -14.33 26.94
C GLY A 195 -2.38 -14.77 26.88
N GLU A 196 -3.28 -13.94 26.37
CA GLU A 196 -4.67 -14.32 26.16
C GLU A 196 -4.79 -15.30 24.99
N ASN A 197 -5.74 -16.24 25.09
CA ASN A 197 -5.97 -17.28 24.10
C ASN A 197 -7.35 -17.10 23.45
N TYR A 198 -7.34 -17.19 22.12
CA TYR A 198 -8.53 -17.17 21.27
C TYR A 198 -8.52 -18.37 20.34
N PHE A 199 -9.68 -18.74 19.81
CA PHE A 199 -9.83 -19.88 18.91
C PHE A 199 -10.62 -19.48 17.68
N ALA A 200 -10.20 -20.00 16.52
CA ALA A 200 -10.93 -19.84 15.26
C ALA A 200 -10.88 -21.13 14.45
N ASN A 201 -11.87 -21.36 13.58
CA ASN A 201 -11.83 -22.50 12.68
C ASN A 201 -10.72 -22.35 11.63
N ASN A 202 -10.55 -21.15 11.09
CA ASN A 202 -9.49 -20.82 10.13
C ASN A 202 -8.89 -19.44 10.42
N VAL A 203 -7.62 -19.26 10.08
CA VAL A 203 -6.87 -18.01 10.29
C VAL A 203 -6.29 -17.51 8.98
N LEU A 204 -6.40 -16.19 8.72
CA LEU A 204 -5.71 -15.47 7.68
C LEU A 204 -4.60 -14.61 8.29
N LEU A 205 -3.37 -14.87 7.89
CA LEU A 205 -2.22 -14.03 8.24
C LEU A 205 -2.06 -12.92 7.19
N ALA A 206 -2.32 -11.68 7.58
CA ALA A 206 -2.14 -10.48 6.78
C ALA A 206 -1.09 -9.55 7.43
N THR A 207 -0.03 -10.14 7.96
CA THR A 207 0.96 -9.54 8.84
C THR A 207 2.18 -8.96 8.10
N SER A 208 2.14 -8.95 6.75
CA SER A 208 3.15 -8.31 5.90
C SER A 208 4.59 -8.72 6.28
N ILE A 209 5.40 -7.75 6.73
CA ILE A 209 6.80 -7.93 7.11
C ILE A 209 7.01 -8.88 8.31
N HIS A 210 5.99 -9.15 9.10
CA HIS A 210 6.05 -10.01 10.31
C HIS A 210 5.48 -11.42 10.08
N THR A 211 5.14 -11.80 8.85
CA THR A 211 4.45 -13.07 8.58
C THR A 211 5.29 -14.28 8.97
N ASN A 212 6.56 -14.28 8.62
CA ASN A 212 7.46 -15.40 8.90
C ASN A 212 7.72 -15.63 10.41
N ASN A 213 7.37 -14.70 11.28
CA ASN A 213 7.46 -14.89 12.73
C ASN A 213 6.32 -15.73 13.32
N LEU A 214 5.25 -15.96 12.54
CA LEU A 214 4.04 -16.65 12.99
C LEU A 214 3.84 -18.03 12.34
N ILE A 215 4.78 -18.45 11.50
CA ILE A 215 4.69 -19.72 10.74
C ILE A 215 5.99 -20.52 10.85
N ASP A 216 5.86 -21.86 10.88
CA ASP A 216 7.02 -22.76 11.02
C ASP A 216 7.84 -22.88 9.74
N SER A 217 7.19 -22.81 8.57
CA SER A 217 7.84 -22.87 7.26
C SER A 217 7.83 -21.47 6.62
N PRO A 218 8.95 -20.72 6.67
CA PRO A 218 9.00 -19.37 6.17
C PRO A 218 8.65 -19.26 4.67
N LEU A 219 7.88 -18.26 4.32
CA LEU A 219 7.64 -17.89 2.93
C LEU A 219 8.86 -17.13 2.38
N ASP A 220 9.07 -17.25 1.07
CA ASP A 220 10.08 -16.45 0.36
C ASP A 220 9.60 -14.99 0.22
N LEU A 221 9.87 -14.24 1.28
CA LEU A 221 9.51 -12.82 1.39
C LEU A 221 10.78 -11.98 1.55
N THR A 222 10.90 -10.94 0.74
CA THR A 222 11.92 -9.90 0.90
C THR A 222 11.31 -8.66 1.50
N ILE A 223 11.90 -8.13 2.57
CA ILE A 223 11.49 -6.87 3.20
C ILE A 223 12.43 -5.78 2.73
N ASN A 224 11.91 -4.80 1.99
CA ASN A 224 12.67 -3.65 1.51
C ASN A 224 12.36 -2.42 2.34
N GLY A 225 13.40 -1.85 2.97
CA GLY A 225 13.34 -0.55 3.58
C GLY A 225 13.33 0.55 2.52
N ALA A 226 12.48 1.54 2.66
CA ALA A 226 12.37 2.67 1.75
C ALA A 226 12.45 3.97 2.54
N LEU A 227 13.10 4.97 1.94
CA LEU A 227 13.18 6.33 2.47
C LEU A 227 12.20 7.22 1.71
N ILE A 228 11.49 8.06 2.45
CA ILE A 228 10.55 9.02 1.90
C ILE A 228 11.02 10.43 2.28
N VAL A 229 11.17 11.31 1.30
CA VAL A 229 11.52 12.71 1.51
C VAL A 229 10.29 13.59 1.40
N PHE A 230 10.11 14.48 2.35
CA PHE A 230 9.03 15.46 2.41
C PHE A 230 9.58 16.87 2.27
N ALA A 231 9.02 17.66 1.36
CA ALA A 231 9.26 19.09 1.25
C ALA A 231 8.06 19.85 1.80
N LYS A 232 8.27 20.67 2.86
CA LYS A 232 7.23 21.51 3.44
C LYS A 232 6.93 22.67 2.50
N LEU A 233 5.65 22.91 2.22
CA LEU A 233 5.21 23.94 1.29
C LEU A 233 4.80 25.22 2.00
N SER A 234 5.12 26.35 1.38
CA SER A 234 4.51 27.66 1.69
C SER A 234 3.15 27.78 0.99
N ASP A 235 2.30 28.72 1.43
CA ASP A 235 0.98 28.94 0.83
C ASP A 235 1.08 29.25 -0.68
N SER A 236 2.08 30.04 -1.08
CA SER A 236 2.33 30.37 -2.50
C SER A 236 2.70 29.14 -3.34
N LEU A 237 3.43 28.17 -2.76
CA LEU A 237 3.73 26.92 -3.43
C LEU A 237 2.53 25.99 -3.50
N ILE A 238 1.70 25.94 -2.46
CA ILE A 238 0.45 25.18 -2.49
C ILE A 238 -0.44 25.67 -3.64
N GLU A 239 -0.55 26.97 -3.81
CA GLU A 239 -1.32 27.58 -4.90
C GLU A 239 -0.73 27.24 -6.28
N SER A 240 0.60 27.44 -6.46
CA SER A 240 1.28 27.19 -7.73
C SER A 240 1.30 25.72 -8.16
N LEU A 241 1.19 24.79 -7.21
CA LEU A 241 1.14 23.34 -7.44
C LEU A 241 -0.29 22.80 -7.37
N SER A 242 -1.29 23.71 -7.34
CA SER A 242 -2.69 23.32 -7.39
C SER A 242 -3.01 22.50 -8.63
N GLY A 243 -3.72 21.39 -8.46
CA GLY A 243 -4.05 20.48 -9.56
C GLY A 243 -2.92 19.57 -10.02
N MET A 244 -1.78 19.54 -9.30
CA MET A 244 -0.73 18.56 -9.56
C MET A 244 -1.29 17.14 -9.44
N PRO A 245 -1.07 16.24 -10.42
CA PRO A 245 -1.42 14.83 -10.31
C PRO A 245 -0.46 14.08 -9.38
N SER A 246 -0.82 12.88 -8.97
CA SER A 246 0.17 11.90 -8.51
C SER A 246 1.07 11.51 -9.68
N ILE A 247 2.38 11.40 -9.46
CA ILE A 247 3.35 11.19 -10.54
C ILE A 247 4.18 9.93 -10.26
N SER A 248 4.33 9.07 -11.27
CA SER A 248 5.45 8.11 -11.32
C SER A 248 6.41 8.58 -12.39
N HIS A 249 7.70 8.61 -12.08
CA HIS A 249 8.75 9.13 -12.96
C HIS A 249 9.82 8.07 -13.21
N ARG A 250 10.07 7.78 -14.48
CA ARG A 250 11.13 6.88 -14.98
C ARG A 250 12.05 7.65 -15.94
N PRO A 251 13.02 8.40 -15.43
CA PRO A 251 13.95 9.17 -16.24
C PRO A 251 15.01 8.29 -16.91
N ALA A 252 15.70 8.84 -17.91
CA ALA A 252 16.86 8.18 -18.54
C ALA A 252 17.98 7.81 -17.56
N SER A 253 18.11 8.53 -16.45
CA SER A 253 19.09 8.23 -15.39
C SER A 253 18.86 6.89 -14.67
N GLY A 254 17.67 6.28 -14.81
CA GLY A 254 17.29 5.05 -14.12
C GLY A 254 16.88 5.24 -12.66
N ILE A 255 16.88 6.47 -12.13
CA ILE A 255 16.43 6.79 -10.76
C ILE A 255 14.90 6.90 -10.76
N ASN A 256 14.22 5.75 -10.69
CA ASN A 256 12.77 5.70 -10.67
C ASN A 256 12.21 6.24 -9.35
N SER A 257 11.21 7.09 -9.46
CA SER A 257 10.60 7.74 -8.30
C SER A 257 9.09 7.89 -8.45
N TYR A 258 8.43 8.22 -7.34
CA TYR A 258 7.04 8.63 -7.34
C TYR A 258 6.85 9.87 -6.46
N LEU A 259 5.95 10.75 -6.86
CA LEU A 259 5.60 11.95 -6.12
C LEU A 259 4.09 12.00 -5.87
N LEU A 260 3.71 12.53 -4.72
CA LEU A 260 2.31 12.85 -4.41
C LEU A 260 2.10 14.35 -4.52
N PRO A 261 0.87 14.81 -4.91
CA PRO A 261 0.54 16.23 -4.91
C PRO A 261 0.63 16.81 -3.50
N PRO A 262 0.45 18.15 -3.33
CA PRO A 262 0.37 18.76 -2.01
C PRO A 262 -0.69 18.09 -1.14
N VAL A 263 -0.28 17.54 0.02
CA VAL A 263 -1.14 16.87 1.00
C VAL A 263 -0.92 17.49 2.38
N THR A 264 -2.02 17.83 3.07
CA THR A 264 -1.96 18.31 4.45
C THR A 264 -1.91 17.13 5.42
N TYR A 265 -0.91 17.14 6.28
CA TYR A 265 -0.65 16.10 7.28
C TYR A 265 -1.28 16.47 8.64
N PRO A 266 -1.41 15.52 9.58
CA PRO A 266 -2.05 15.77 10.90
C PRO A 266 -1.41 16.89 11.73
N ASN A 267 -0.14 17.22 11.47
CA ASN A 267 0.55 18.36 12.10
C ASN A 267 0.13 19.73 11.54
N GLY A 268 -0.84 19.78 10.62
CA GLY A 268 -1.36 20.98 9.99
C GLY A 268 -0.49 21.55 8.87
N ALA A 269 0.68 20.97 8.59
CA ALA A 269 1.54 21.40 7.48
C ALA A 269 1.22 20.63 6.19
N THR A 270 1.41 21.30 5.06
CA THR A 270 1.25 20.71 3.73
C THR A 270 2.61 20.34 3.15
N TYR A 271 2.70 19.15 2.59
CA TYR A 271 3.93 18.61 2.01
C TYR A 271 3.70 18.06 0.62
N ILE A 272 4.74 18.13 -0.21
CA ILE A 272 4.98 17.18 -1.30
C ILE A 272 5.93 16.13 -0.78
N LYS A 273 5.72 14.89 -1.19
CA LYS A 273 6.65 13.81 -0.88
C LYS A 273 7.11 13.07 -2.12
N ILE A 274 8.34 12.57 -2.06
CA ILE A 274 8.93 11.67 -3.03
C ILE A 274 9.42 10.40 -2.34
N GLY A 275 9.26 9.26 -3.01
CA GLY A 275 9.95 8.02 -2.67
C GLY A 275 10.66 7.47 -3.89
N LEU A 276 11.79 6.83 -3.69
CA LEU A 276 12.50 6.11 -4.74
C LEU A 276 11.88 4.72 -4.90
N SER A 277 11.69 4.28 -6.15
CA SER A 277 11.08 2.97 -6.43
C SER A 277 12.07 1.81 -6.36
N ASN A 278 13.37 2.10 -6.35
CA ASN A 278 14.45 1.13 -6.43
C ASN A 278 15.30 1.12 -5.14
N SER A 279 14.67 1.16 -3.97
CA SER A 279 15.42 0.96 -2.72
C SER A 279 16.04 -0.44 -2.72
N THR A 280 17.33 -0.51 -2.43
CA THR A 280 18.11 -1.75 -2.37
C THR A 280 18.32 -2.26 -0.95
N ARG A 281 17.81 -1.55 0.05
CA ARG A 281 17.97 -1.93 1.45
C ARG A 281 17.06 -3.09 1.79
N THR A 282 17.65 -4.26 2.04
CA THR A 282 16.92 -5.43 2.54
C THR A 282 17.02 -5.47 4.06
N LEU A 283 15.87 -5.64 4.72
CA LEU A 283 15.74 -5.86 6.16
C LEU A 283 15.46 -7.36 6.38
N ARG A 284 16.22 -8.01 7.27
CA ARG A 284 16.17 -9.48 7.43
C ARG A 284 15.48 -9.92 8.71
N GLU A 285 15.63 -9.12 9.76
CA GLU A 285 15.15 -9.45 11.10
C GLU A 285 14.24 -8.36 11.66
N ASP A 286 13.35 -8.72 12.55
CA ASP A 286 12.46 -7.78 13.24
C ASP A 286 13.21 -6.65 13.94
N LYS A 287 14.41 -6.93 14.44
CA LYS A 287 15.27 -5.91 15.04
C LYS A 287 15.67 -4.86 14.02
N GLU A 288 16.12 -5.28 12.83
CA GLU A 288 16.49 -4.36 11.73
C GLU A 288 15.27 -3.56 11.26
N VAL A 289 14.09 -4.17 11.21
CA VAL A 289 12.83 -3.48 10.86
C VAL A 289 12.51 -2.41 11.90
N ARG A 290 12.59 -2.72 13.20
CA ARG A 290 12.35 -1.74 14.27
C ARG A 290 13.36 -0.60 14.25
N GLU A 291 14.64 -0.91 14.09
CA GLU A 291 15.70 0.09 14.00
C GLU A 291 15.50 1.00 12.78
N TRP A 292 15.11 0.43 11.64
CA TRP A 292 14.81 1.17 10.42
C TRP A 292 13.64 2.16 10.62
N PHE A 293 12.53 1.73 11.19
CA PHE A 293 11.39 2.61 11.44
C PHE A 293 11.70 3.69 12.49
N ARG A 294 12.54 3.41 13.49
CA ARG A 294 12.83 4.34 14.59
C ARG A 294 13.81 5.45 14.20
N ALA A 295 14.82 5.11 13.48
CA ALA A 295 15.96 6.02 13.22
C ALA A 295 16.71 5.69 11.92
N GLY A 296 16.04 5.01 10.98
CA GLY A 296 16.66 4.66 9.71
C GLY A 296 17.01 5.90 8.92
N SER A 297 18.23 5.90 8.37
CA SER A 297 18.74 6.97 7.53
C SER A 297 19.70 6.37 6.51
N ASP A 298 19.70 6.94 5.34
CA ASP A 298 20.71 6.71 4.31
C ASP A 298 21.01 8.03 3.61
N PRO A 299 22.10 8.73 4.00
CA PRO A 299 22.41 10.05 3.46
C PRO A 299 22.54 10.10 1.93
N ASN A 300 22.97 8.98 1.30
CA ASN A 300 23.08 8.91 -0.15
C ASN A 300 21.69 8.82 -0.79
N GLU A 301 20.83 7.94 -0.27
CA GLU A 301 19.44 7.81 -0.74
C GLU A 301 18.65 9.10 -0.51
N GLU A 302 18.87 9.77 0.63
CA GLU A 302 18.31 11.10 0.91
C GLU A 302 18.70 12.14 -0.14
N GLN A 303 19.98 12.22 -0.48
CA GLN A 303 20.46 13.18 -1.46
C GLN A 303 19.91 12.87 -2.86
N ILE A 304 19.92 11.59 -3.26
CA ILE A 304 19.35 11.15 -4.55
C ILE A 304 17.87 11.51 -4.63
N ALA A 305 17.10 11.28 -3.56
CA ALA A 305 15.67 11.60 -3.55
C ALA A 305 15.41 13.11 -3.59
N LYS A 306 16.21 13.92 -2.87
CA LYS A 306 16.15 15.38 -2.93
C LYS A 306 16.45 15.90 -4.34
N ASP A 307 17.51 15.39 -4.96
CA ASP A 307 17.92 15.79 -6.30
C ASP A 307 16.86 15.40 -7.34
N ALA A 308 16.27 14.21 -7.22
CA ALA A 308 15.16 13.77 -8.07
C ALA A 308 13.93 14.68 -7.91
N MET A 309 13.56 15.03 -6.66
CA MET A 309 12.43 15.92 -6.37
C MET A 309 12.67 17.32 -6.94
N THR A 310 13.81 17.94 -6.63
CA THR A 310 14.13 19.31 -7.04
C THR A 310 14.50 19.41 -8.50
N GLY A 311 14.99 18.33 -9.10
CA GLY A 311 15.23 18.23 -10.55
C GLY A 311 13.94 18.16 -11.36
N LEU A 312 12.88 17.59 -10.80
CA LEU A 312 11.57 17.53 -11.44
C LEU A 312 10.71 18.76 -11.12
N ILE A 313 10.80 19.29 -9.86
CA ILE A 313 10.06 20.48 -9.41
C ILE A 313 11.05 21.49 -8.83
N PRO A 314 11.67 22.34 -9.67
CA PRO A 314 12.75 23.25 -9.25
C PRO A 314 12.37 24.24 -8.14
N SER A 315 11.10 24.62 -8.03
CA SER A 315 10.59 25.51 -6.98
C SER A 315 10.72 24.95 -5.56
N LEU A 316 10.96 23.64 -5.42
CA LEU A 316 11.16 22.98 -4.11
C LEU A 316 12.60 23.07 -3.59
N LYS A 317 13.58 23.57 -4.37
CA LYS A 317 15.01 23.56 -4.04
C LYS A 317 15.35 24.15 -2.66
N ASN A 318 14.65 25.18 -2.24
CA ASN A 318 14.94 25.90 -0.99
C ASN A 318 13.90 25.61 0.12
N GLN A 319 13.07 24.58 -0.06
CA GLN A 319 12.07 24.25 0.95
C GLN A 319 12.67 23.41 2.09
N PRO A 320 12.21 23.61 3.34
CA PRO A 320 12.57 22.71 4.43
C PRO A 320 12.17 21.26 4.10
N MET A 321 13.10 20.33 4.25
CA MET A 321 12.87 18.91 3.97
C MET A 321 13.17 18.07 5.21
N HIS A 322 12.40 17.00 5.38
CA HIS A 322 12.66 15.95 6.36
C HIS A 322 12.41 14.58 5.71
N PHE A 323 12.78 13.52 6.42
CA PHE A 323 12.65 12.15 5.93
C PHE A 323 11.85 11.31 6.90
N GLU A 324 11.18 10.30 6.35
CA GLU A 324 10.55 9.23 7.10
C GLU A 324 10.90 7.90 6.45
N THR A 325 10.81 6.83 7.22
CA THR A 325 11.09 5.49 6.74
C THR A 325 9.82 4.70 6.56
N CYS A 326 9.86 3.77 5.63
CA CYS A 326 8.81 2.80 5.36
C CYS A 326 9.45 1.44 5.08
N ALA A 327 8.68 0.37 5.16
CA ALA A 327 9.11 -0.93 4.68
C ALA A 327 7.99 -1.60 3.89
N THR A 328 8.36 -2.33 2.85
CA THR A 328 7.44 -3.04 1.98
C THR A 328 7.84 -4.50 1.87
N THR A 329 6.85 -5.39 1.73
CA THR A 329 7.06 -6.82 1.55
C THR A 329 6.94 -7.19 0.09
N HIS A 330 7.95 -7.87 -0.41
CA HIS A 330 8.04 -8.36 -1.78
C HIS A 330 8.07 -9.89 -1.79
N THR A 331 7.53 -10.48 -2.84
CA THR A 331 7.51 -11.91 -3.12
C THR A 331 8.38 -12.21 -4.33
N ALA A 332 8.87 -13.43 -4.45
CA ALA A 332 9.65 -13.86 -5.60
C ALA A 332 8.87 -13.79 -6.93
N SER A 333 7.54 -13.99 -6.89
CA SER A 333 6.67 -13.91 -8.06
C SER A 333 6.38 -12.47 -8.52
N GLY A 334 6.61 -11.45 -7.67
CA GLY A 334 6.17 -10.08 -7.91
C GLY A 334 4.66 -9.86 -7.70
N TYR A 335 3.92 -10.88 -7.21
CA TYR A 335 2.49 -10.85 -6.91
C TYR A 335 2.22 -11.26 -5.46
N PRO A 336 1.09 -10.86 -4.85
CA PRO A 336 0.78 -11.25 -3.48
C PRO A 336 0.69 -12.78 -3.33
N TYR A 337 1.17 -13.29 -2.21
CA TYR A 337 0.85 -14.65 -1.79
C TYR A 337 -0.51 -14.64 -1.11
N ILE A 338 -1.49 -15.28 -1.76
CA ILE A 338 -2.85 -15.42 -1.26
C ILE A 338 -3.20 -16.90 -1.38
N GLY A 339 -3.28 -17.61 -0.25
CA GLY A 339 -3.54 -19.03 -0.30
C GLY A 339 -3.40 -19.72 1.03
N LYS A 340 -3.55 -21.01 0.98
CA LYS A 340 -3.51 -21.93 2.11
C LYS A 340 -2.06 -22.39 2.31
N ILE A 341 -1.52 -22.27 3.51
CA ILE A 341 -0.17 -22.74 3.87
C ILE A 341 -0.20 -23.98 4.79
N SER A 342 -1.34 -24.23 5.44
CA SER A 342 -1.61 -25.45 6.19
C SER A 342 -3.11 -25.75 6.14
N ASN A 343 -3.61 -26.75 6.89
CA ASN A 343 -5.04 -27.11 6.80
C ASN A 343 -5.98 -25.96 7.17
N ARG A 344 -5.59 -25.09 8.09
CA ARG A 344 -6.44 -24.02 8.66
C ARG A 344 -5.80 -22.65 8.65
N ILE A 345 -4.55 -22.54 8.22
CA ILE A 345 -3.83 -21.27 8.17
C ILE A 345 -3.63 -20.84 6.72
N HIS A 346 -4.01 -19.62 6.44
CA HIS A 346 -3.94 -18.98 5.13
C HIS A 346 -3.11 -17.70 5.24
N VAL A 347 -2.59 -17.22 4.12
CA VAL A 347 -1.82 -15.98 4.04
C VAL A 347 -2.41 -15.04 3.02
N CYS A 348 -2.22 -13.74 3.25
CA CYS A 348 -2.55 -12.66 2.32
C CYS A 348 -1.49 -11.57 2.50
N VAL A 349 -0.34 -11.70 1.80
CA VAL A 349 0.88 -10.89 2.04
C VAL A 349 1.62 -10.58 0.73
N GLY A 350 2.55 -9.63 0.77
CA GLY A 350 3.39 -9.31 -0.39
C GLY A 350 2.76 -8.26 -1.32
N GLY A 351 2.68 -7.02 -0.85
CA GLY A 351 2.14 -5.91 -1.65
C GLY A 351 3.05 -5.41 -2.77
N ASN A 352 4.32 -5.81 -2.80
CA ASN A 352 5.30 -5.52 -3.85
C ASN A 352 5.39 -4.03 -4.25
N GLY A 353 5.11 -3.09 -3.32
CA GLY A 353 5.02 -1.66 -3.60
C GLY A 353 3.70 -1.19 -4.25
N TYR A 354 2.82 -2.11 -4.67
CA TYR A 354 1.54 -1.81 -5.33
C TYR A 354 0.32 -2.04 -4.42
N GLY A 355 0.54 -2.50 -3.19
CA GLY A 355 -0.51 -2.96 -2.29
C GLY A 355 -1.56 -1.92 -1.93
N ALA A 356 -1.24 -0.63 -1.84
CA ALA A 356 -2.19 0.37 -1.39
C ALA A 356 -3.39 0.53 -2.35
N LYS A 357 -3.12 0.71 -3.65
CA LYS A 357 -4.15 0.87 -4.69
C LYS A 357 -5.00 -0.38 -4.92
N SER A 358 -4.47 -1.54 -4.55
CA SER A 358 -5.04 -2.87 -4.83
C SER A 358 -5.59 -3.57 -3.58
N SER A 359 -5.53 -2.89 -2.42
CA SER A 359 -5.71 -3.53 -1.11
C SER A 359 -7.10 -4.10 -0.85
N ASP A 360 -8.14 -3.46 -1.35
CA ASP A 360 -9.50 -3.92 -1.12
C ASP A 360 -9.76 -5.25 -1.83
N GLU A 361 -9.36 -5.36 -3.10
CA GLU A 361 -9.51 -6.59 -3.87
C GLU A 361 -8.60 -7.71 -3.35
N ILE A 362 -7.34 -7.40 -2.99
CA ILE A 362 -6.44 -8.37 -2.37
C ILE A 362 -7.03 -8.91 -1.06
N GLY A 363 -7.59 -8.03 -0.21
CA GLY A 363 -8.29 -8.46 1.00
C GLY A 363 -9.53 -9.30 0.72
N ARG A 364 -10.30 -8.98 -0.32
CA ARG A 364 -11.46 -9.78 -0.76
C ARG A 364 -11.02 -11.18 -1.18
N LEU A 365 -9.96 -11.29 -1.99
CA LEU A 365 -9.40 -12.59 -2.40
C LEU A 365 -8.90 -13.38 -1.19
N GLY A 366 -8.24 -12.74 -0.22
CA GLY A 366 -7.85 -13.36 1.04
C GLY A 366 -9.04 -13.89 1.84
N ALA A 367 -10.14 -13.13 1.89
CA ALA A 367 -11.38 -13.56 2.53
C ALA A 367 -12.03 -14.75 1.82
N SER A 368 -12.02 -14.77 0.48
CA SER A 368 -12.53 -15.88 -0.32
C SER A 368 -11.75 -17.18 -0.08
N VAL A 369 -10.42 -17.11 -0.14
CA VAL A 369 -9.55 -18.28 0.12
C VAL A 369 -9.73 -18.80 1.54
N LEU A 370 -9.85 -17.91 2.52
CA LEU A 370 -10.09 -18.30 3.91
C LEU A 370 -11.41 -19.07 4.10
N GLN A 371 -12.40 -18.82 3.25
CA GLN A 371 -13.69 -19.51 3.22
C GLN A 371 -13.66 -20.80 2.40
N GLY A 372 -12.55 -21.13 1.74
CA GLY A 372 -12.44 -22.26 0.83
C GLY A 372 -13.08 -22.02 -0.54
N GLU A 373 -13.35 -20.76 -0.89
CA GLU A 373 -13.86 -20.40 -2.21
C GLU A 373 -12.73 -20.41 -3.25
N ALA A 374 -13.06 -20.77 -4.49
CA ALA A 374 -12.11 -20.73 -5.60
C ALA A 374 -11.78 -19.27 -5.98
N ILE A 375 -10.51 -19.01 -6.23
CA ILE A 375 -10.05 -17.78 -6.86
C ILE A 375 -10.19 -17.92 -8.38
N ASP A 376 -10.50 -16.82 -9.05
CA ASP A 376 -10.52 -16.71 -10.50
C ASP A 376 -9.21 -17.24 -11.12
N GLU A 377 -9.29 -18.05 -12.17
CA GLU A 377 -8.17 -18.72 -12.84
C GLU A 377 -7.06 -17.74 -13.28
N ARG A 378 -7.38 -16.50 -13.61
CA ARG A 378 -6.40 -15.46 -13.98
C ARG A 378 -5.46 -15.09 -12.83
N PHE A 379 -5.87 -15.31 -11.56
CA PHE A 379 -5.04 -15.07 -10.37
C PHE A 379 -4.28 -16.32 -9.91
N LYS A 380 -4.83 -17.51 -10.16
CA LYS A 380 -4.36 -18.79 -9.64
C LYS A 380 -2.89 -19.13 -9.89
N PRO A 381 -2.32 -18.92 -11.11
CA PRO A 381 -0.92 -19.28 -11.38
C PRO A 381 0.10 -18.39 -10.65
N ARG A 382 -0.33 -17.35 -9.98
CA ARG A 382 0.50 -16.31 -9.38
C ARG A 382 0.39 -16.25 -7.85
N PHE A 383 -0.56 -16.98 -7.28
CA PHE A 383 -0.79 -17.08 -5.85
C PHE A 383 -0.38 -18.46 -5.32
N ILE A 384 -0.15 -18.58 -4.00
CA ILE A 384 0.10 -19.87 -3.35
C ILE A 384 -1.20 -20.67 -3.38
N GLU A 385 -1.11 -21.93 -3.80
CA GLU A 385 -2.24 -22.87 -3.76
C GLU A 385 -2.43 -23.46 -2.37
#